data_7e96224c5acc223f336181d054b7b98e
#
_entry.id   7e96224c5acc223f336181d054b7b98e
#
_cell.length_a   1.000
_cell.length_b   1.000
_cell.length_c   1.000
_cell.angle_alpha   90.00
_cell.angle_beta   90.00
_cell.angle_gamma   90.00
#
_symmetry.space_group_name_H-M   'P 1'
#
loop_
_entity.id
_entity.type
_entity.pdbx_description
1 polymer ?
#
loop_
_entity_poly.entity_id
_entity_poly.type
_entity_poly.pdbx_seq_one_letter_code
_entity_poly.pdbx_strand_id
1 'polypeptide(L)'
;MYKTCIYYLCTREFLFYTDMTYREIIYMCLDALKITSDDAIFNEDHILFLVNKYRNLLLQQKYSDIRNTVLESNYQTLCLNLEIDNTKSVSICNEEILRSSNKIPKLLNVGNTEVTLDDYYIGEIALVSPNRMRYVGHNRWLQNAIYCSIYSDDHLYFKSANSQHLNLETVRLKGVFEDPIEAYKLSCDCNSKNMCDYLDLTLPLEDGLVPKLLELIVQFIITGIYKPEDTENNAKDDLSSMMQFIRSNMKSNLQKQIEG
;
A
#
# COMPACT_ATOMS: atom_id res chain seq x y z
N MET A 1 42.69 -22.00 28.01
CA MET A 1 42.02 -22.24 26.72
C MET A 1 40.90 -21.22 26.58
N TYR A 2 41.21 -20.03 26.09
CA TYR A 2 40.29 -18.89 25.96
C TYR A 2 39.68 -18.94 24.57
N LYS A 3 38.33 -19.11 24.47
CA LYS A 3 37.55 -18.92 23.24
C LYS A 3 37.26 -17.47 23.08
N THR A 4 37.98 -16.82 22.19
CA THR A 4 37.68 -15.47 21.69
C THR A 4 36.42 -15.53 20.82
N CYS A 5 35.31 -15.00 21.33
CA CYS A 5 34.12 -14.66 20.51
C CYS A 5 34.48 -13.47 19.65
N ILE A 6 34.60 -13.67 18.34
CA ILE A 6 34.71 -12.62 17.36
C ILE A 6 33.28 -12.09 17.14
N TYR A 7 33.02 -10.90 17.70
CA TYR A 7 31.84 -10.12 17.36
C TYR A 7 31.99 -9.60 15.93
N TYR A 8 31.31 -10.24 15.00
CA TYR A 8 31.02 -9.61 13.70
C TYR A 8 30.08 -8.43 13.96
N LEU A 9 30.66 -7.25 14.06
CA LEU A 9 29.92 -5.99 13.87
C LEU A 9 29.42 -5.95 12.43
N CYS A 10 28.19 -6.40 12.23
CA CYS A 10 27.44 -6.14 11.02
C CYS A 10 27.10 -4.64 11.06
N THR A 11 27.97 -3.82 10.52
CA THR A 11 27.64 -2.43 10.18
C THR A 11 26.63 -2.46 9.04
N ARG A 12 25.39 -2.67 9.39
CA ARG A 12 24.26 -2.31 8.54
C ARG A 12 24.31 -0.80 8.45
N GLU A 13 24.79 -0.28 7.33
CA GLU A 13 24.50 1.08 6.95
C GLU A 13 22.97 1.18 6.89
N PHE A 14 22.38 1.68 7.97
CA PHE A 14 21.02 2.17 7.96
C PHE A 14 21.04 3.40 7.07
N LEU A 15 20.82 3.20 5.79
CA LEU A 15 20.22 4.22 4.95
C LEU A 15 18.89 4.53 5.65
N PHE A 16 18.86 5.63 6.39
CA PHE A 16 17.64 6.22 6.89
C PHE A 16 16.81 6.68 5.68
N TYR A 17 16.12 5.74 5.05
CA TYR A 17 14.91 6.06 4.33
C TYR A 17 13.93 6.50 5.41
N THR A 18 13.79 7.81 5.59
CA THR A 18 12.74 8.36 6.44
C THR A 18 11.45 8.24 5.65
N ASP A 19 10.84 7.06 5.73
CA ASP A 19 9.49 6.86 5.20
C ASP A 19 8.57 7.88 5.86
N MET A 20 7.95 8.76 5.07
CA MET A 20 7.08 9.81 5.60
C MET A 20 5.82 9.22 6.21
N THR A 21 5.46 9.74 7.38
CA THR A 21 4.22 9.35 8.06
C THR A 21 3.01 10.12 7.52
N TYR A 22 1.81 9.59 7.72
CA TYR A 22 0.57 10.30 7.39
C TYR A 22 0.49 11.66 8.11
N ARG A 23 0.91 11.70 9.39
CA ARG A 23 0.93 12.92 10.22
C ARG A 23 1.78 14.02 9.59
N GLU A 24 2.97 13.69 9.13
CA GLU A 24 3.86 14.65 8.49
C GLU A 24 3.25 15.23 7.21
N ILE A 25 2.64 14.38 6.39
CA ILE A 25 1.99 14.82 5.14
C ILE A 25 0.78 15.71 5.43
N ILE A 26 -0.05 15.33 6.42
CA ILE A 26 -1.21 16.13 6.82
C ILE A 26 -0.76 17.52 7.31
N TYR A 27 0.28 17.58 8.14
CA TYR A 27 0.81 18.86 8.62
C TYR A 27 1.39 19.72 7.48
N MET A 28 2.10 19.11 6.53
CA MET A 28 2.57 19.83 5.34
C MET A 28 1.39 20.40 4.52
N CYS A 29 0.30 19.64 4.36
CA CYS A 29 -0.91 20.13 3.71
C CYS A 29 -1.53 21.28 4.49
N LEU A 30 -1.67 21.15 5.80
CA LEU A 30 -2.25 22.19 6.66
C LEU A 30 -1.40 23.47 6.65
N ASP A 31 -0.10 23.36 6.73
CA ASP A 31 0.81 24.51 6.68
C ASP A 31 0.72 25.22 5.33
N ALA A 32 0.66 24.47 4.23
CA ALA A 32 0.45 25.05 2.91
C ALA A 32 -0.91 25.74 2.78
N LEU A 33 -1.95 25.19 3.38
CA LEU A 33 -3.31 25.75 3.36
C LEU A 33 -3.44 26.99 4.26
N LYS A 34 -2.80 27.03 5.43
CA LYS A 34 -2.79 28.19 6.34
C LYS A 34 -2.14 29.42 5.70
N ILE A 35 -1.15 29.22 4.82
CA ILE A 35 -0.54 30.31 4.06
C ILE A 35 -1.57 30.95 3.13
N THR A 36 -2.58 30.21 2.67
CA THR A 36 -3.59 30.71 1.72
C THR A 36 -4.84 31.26 2.39
N SER A 37 -5.14 30.82 3.62
CA SER A 37 -6.34 31.27 4.35
C SER A 37 -6.18 31.07 5.86
N ASP A 38 -6.09 32.17 6.59
CA ASP A 38 -5.99 32.17 8.05
C ASP A 38 -7.28 31.72 8.75
N ASP A 39 -8.43 31.88 8.10
CA ASP A 39 -9.75 31.68 8.70
C ASP A 39 -10.36 30.30 8.40
N ALA A 40 -9.73 29.49 7.56
CA ALA A 40 -10.28 28.22 7.16
C ALA A 40 -9.92 27.09 8.15
N ILE A 41 -10.95 26.45 8.70
CA ILE A 41 -10.82 25.25 9.54
C ILE A 41 -10.81 24.03 8.63
N PHE A 42 -9.64 23.41 8.47
CA PHE A 42 -9.51 22.18 7.70
C PHE A 42 -9.62 20.95 8.61
N ASN A 43 -10.42 19.97 8.20
CA ASN A 43 -10.55 18.71 8.92
C ASN A 43 -9.43 17.75 8.50
N GLU A 44 -8.66 17.24 9.47
CA GLU A 44 -7.58 16.27 9.26
C GLU A 44 -8.07 14.98 8.59
N ASP A 45 -9.26 14.49 8.95
CA ASP A 45 -9.85 13.29 8.35
C ASP A 45 -10.15 13.48 6.86
N HIS A 46 -10.57 14.70 6.48
CA HIS A 46 -10.79 15.02 5.08
C HIS A 46 -9.48 15.03 4.28
N ILE A 47 -8.43 15.62 4.86
CA ILE A 47 -7.10 15.60 4.24
C ILE A 47 -6.58 14.17 4.12
N LEU A 48 -6.74 13.34 5.16
CA LEU A 48 -6.38 11.93 5.13
C LEU A 48 -7.07 11.17 3.98
N PHE A 49 -8.37 11.39 3.81
CA PHE A 49 -9.12 10.82 2.70
C PHE A 49 -8.53 11.25 1.35
N LEU A 50 -8.20 12.53 1.19
CA LEU A 50 -7.60 13.06 -0.04
C LEU A 50 -6.21 12.47 -0.27
N VAL A 51 -5.39 12.32 0.78
CA VAL A 51 -4.06 11.67 0.70
C VAL A 51 -4.19 10.27 0.09
N ASN A 52 -5.08 9.43 0.64
CA ASN A 52 -5.29 8.08 0.12
C ASN A 52 -5.81 8.10 -1.33
N LYS A 53 -6.73 9.01 -1.64
CA LYS A 53 -7.33 9.12 -2.98
C LYS A 53 -6.32 9.54 -4.03
N TYR A 54 -5.53 10.59 -3.76
CA TYR A 54 -4.53 11.08 -4.71
C TYR A 54 -3.29 10.20 -4.78
N ARG A 55 -2.91 9.51 -3.68
CA ARG A 55 -1.91 8.45 -3.71
C ARG A 55 -2.28 7.39 -4.75
N ASN A 56 -3.50 6.86 -4.67
CA ASN A 56 -3.95 5.84 -5.60
C ASN A 56 -3.94 6.32 -7.04
N LEU A 57 -4.38 7.55 -7.27
CA LEU A 57 -4.36 8.17 -8.60
C LEU A 57 -2.91 8.26 -9.15
N LEU A 58 -1.97 8.75 -8.33
CA LEU A 58 -0.58 8.90 -8.74
C LEU A 58 0.10 7.56 -9.03
N LEU A 59 -0.15 6.54 -8.20
CA LEU A 59 0.37 5.20 -8.44
C LEU A 59 -0.20 4.61 -9.73
N GLN A 60 -1.51 4.74 -9.97
CA GLN A 60 -2.12 4.28 -11.21
C GLN A 60 -1.57 5.01 -12.44
N GLN A 61 -1.37 6.32 -12.36
CA GLN A 61 -0.79 7.11 -13.46
C GLN A 61 0.66 6.73 -13.75
N LYS A 62 1.50 6.59 -12.70
CA LYS A 62 2.92 6.29 -12.88
C LYS A 62 3.15 4.87 -13.40
N TYR A 63 2.39 3.92 -12.89
CA TYR A 63 2.57 2.49 -13.17
C TYR A 63 1.51 1.92 -14.13
N SER A 64 0.81 2.78 -14.87
CA SER A 64 -0.08 2.35 -15.97
C SER A 64 0.68 1.65 -17.10
N ASP A 65 1.95 1.99 -17.29
CA ASP A 65 2.81 1.32 -18.25
C ASP A 65 3.45 0.08 -17.58
N ILE A 66 3.27 -1.09 -18.21
CA ILE A 66 3.82 -2.40 -17.76
C ILE A 66 5.35 -2.37 -17.64
N ARG A 67 6.02 -1.44 -18.30
CA ARG A 67 7.48 -1.30 -18.25
C ARG A 67 7.98 -0.70 -16.95
N ASN A 68 7.13 0.00 -16.22
CA ASN A 68 7.49 0.64 -14.98
C ASN A 68 7.39 -0.37 -13.83
N THR A 69 8.52 -0.69 -13.22
CA THR A 69 8.56 -1.54 -12.04
C THR A 69 8.15 -0.74 -10.81
N VAL A 70 7.19 -1.25 -10.07
CA VAL A 70 6.75 -0.64 -8.81
C VAL A 70 7.85 -0.79 -7.77
N LEU A 71 8.18 0.31 -7.09
CA LEU A 71 9.18 0.31 -6.02
C LEU A 71 8.67 -0.43 -4.78
N GLU A 72 9.60 -1.01 -4.04
CA GLU A 72 9.31 -1.81 -2.84
C GLU A 72 8.57 -0.99 -1.76
N SER A 73 8.88 0.30 -1.64
CA SER A 73 8.22 1.23 -0.71
C SER A 73 6.71 1.39 -0.92
N ASN A 74 6.20 1.04 -2.10
CA ASN A 74 4.77 1.13 -2.40
C ASN A 74 4.00 -0.14 -2.02
N TYR A 75 4.71 -1.26 -1.76
CA TYR A 75 4.09 -2.52 -1.39
C TYR A 75 3.83 -2.63 0.10
N GLN A 76 2.77 -3.35 0.44
CA GLN A 76 2.45 -3.76 1.80
C GLN A 76 2.29 -5.28 1.85
N THR A 77 2.67 -5.89 2.96
CA THR A 77 2.57 -7.33 3.17
C THR A 77 1.56 -7.62 4.27
N LEU A 78 0.54 -8.41 3.94
CA LEU A 78 -0.49 -8.86 4.86
C LEU A 78 -0.19 -10.28 5.33
N CYS A 79 -0.46 -10.57 6.61
CA CYS A 79 -0.52 -11.92 7.14
C CYS A 79 -1.97 -12.38 7.27
N LEU A 80 -2.33 -13.39 6.51
CA LEU A 80 -3.69 -13.89 6.45
C LEU A 80 -3.75 -15.29 7.08
N ASN A 81 -4.59 -15.45 8.08
CA ASN A 81 -4.93 -16.77 8.62
C ASN A 81 -5.91 -17.45 7.66
N LEU A 82 -5.76 -18.75 7.53
CA LEU A 82 -6.59 -19.56 6.65
C LEU A 82 -7.56 -20.41 7.46
N GLU A 83 -8.74 -20.63 6.91
CA GLU A 83 -9.78 -21.50 7.47
C GLU A 83 -10.41 -22.37 6.37
N ILE A 84 -10.92 -23.53 6.74
CA ILE A 84 -11.64 -24.39 5.82
C ILE A 84 -13.05 -23.81 5.58
N ASP A 85 -13.36 -23.53 4.32
CA ASP A 85 -14.68 -23.02 3.94
C ASP A 85 -15.69 -24.16 3.81
N ASN A 86 -16.50 -24.34 4.83
CA ASN A 86 -17.58 -25.33 4.84
C ASN A 86 -18.83 -24.86 4.06
N THR A 87 -18.90 -23.59 3.66
CA THR A 87 -20.10 -23.01 3.03
C THR A 87 -20.14 -23.24 1.52
N LYS A 88 -18.99 -23.37 0.87
CA LYS A 88 -18.87 -23.57 -0.59
C LYS A 88 -18.64 -25.02 -1.01
N SER A 89 -18.85 -25.96 -0.13
CA SER A 89 -18.82 -27.41 -0.43
C SER A 89 -19.88 -27.87 -1.47
N VAL A 90 -20.40 -26.94 -2.27
CA VAL A 90 -21.30 -27.19 -3.40
C VAL A 90 -20.48 -27.46 -4.65
N SER A 91 -19.50 -28.32 -4.55
CA SER A 91 -18.90 -28.89 -5.75
C SER A 91 -19.14 -30.41 -5.73
N ILE A 92 -19.42 -30.91 -6.90
CA ILE A 92 -19.76 -32.30 -7.22
C ILE A 92 -18.75 -33.34 -6.67
N CYS A 93 -17.66 -32.89 -6.02
CA CYS A 93 -16.52 -33.70 -5.60
C CYS A 93 -16.14 -33.61 -4.12
N ASN A 94 -16.89 -33.00 -3.23
CA ASN A 94 -16.53 -32.83 -1.80
C ASN A 94 -15.08 -32.30 -1.59
N GLU A 95 -14.62 -31.41 -2.46
CA GLU A 95 -13.30 -30.77 -2.30
C GLU A 95 -13.39 -29.71 -1.19
N GLU A 96 -12.63 -29.92 -0.13
CA GLU A 96 -12.44 -28.92 0.90
C GLU A 96 -11.63 -27.75 0.32
N ILE A 97 -12.10 -26.53 0.53
CA ILE A 97 -11.48 -25.31 0.02
C ILE A 97 -11.00 -24.49 1.21
N LEU A 98 -9.75 -24.05 1.18
CA LEU A 98 -9.24 -23.08 2.13
C LEU A 98 -9.57 -21.67 1.68
N ARG A 99 -9.91 -20.80 2.62
CA ARG A 99 -10.06 -19.37 2.40
C ARG A 99 -9.36 -18.56 3.49
N SER A 100 -9.12 -17.28 3.20
CA SER A 100 -8.68 -16.34 4.23
C SER A 100 -9.80 -16.09 5.25
N SER A 101 -9.49 -16.09 6.55
CA SER A 101 -10.44 -15.77 7.62
C SER A 101 -10.92 -14.32 7.53
N ASN A 102 -9.99 -13.41 7.20
CA ASN A 102 -10.27 -11.99 7.06
C ASN A 102 -10.47 -11.60 5.59
N LYS A 103 -11.29 -10.57 5.39
CA LYS A 103 -11.40 -9.93 4.08
C LYS A 103 -10.13 -9.19 3.75
N ILE A 104 -9.75 -9.22 2.49
CA ILE A 104 -8.57 -8.54 1.97
C ILE A 104 -9.00 -7.14 1.54
N PRO A 105 -8.27 -6.08 1.93
CA PRO A 105 -8.47 -4.75 1.39
C PRO A 105 -8.32 -4.78 -0.14
N LYS A 106 -9.06 -3.93 -0.83
CA LYS A 106 -9.03 -3.89 -2.29
C LYS A 106 -7.62 -3.63 -2.81
N LEU A 107 -7.20 -4.46 -3.75
CA LEU A 107 -5.94 -4.29 -4.45
C LEU A 107 -6.07 -3.18 -5.50
N LEU A 108 -5.08 -2.32 -5.52
CA LEU A 108 -4.85 -1.42 -6.63
C LEU A 108 -4.22 -2.25 -7.75
N ASN A 109 -4.79 -2.22 -8.98
CA ASN A 109 -4.27 -2.97 -10.13
C ASN A 109 -2.96 -2.37 -10.63
N VAL A 110 -1.96 -2.34 -9.76
CA VAL A 110 -0.64 -1.73 -9.98
C VAL A 110 0.41 -2.71 -9.45
N GLY A 111 1.40 -3.00 -10.29
CA GLY A 111 2.47 -3.93 -9.92
C GLY A 111 2.03 -5.39 -9.86
N ASN A 112 2.89 -6.21 -9.29
CA ASN A 112 2.67 -7.64 -9.13
C ASN A 112 2.12 -7.92 -7.72
N THR A 113 1.04 -8.69 -7.68
CA THR A 113 0.54 -9.23 -6.41
C THR A 113 1.15 -10.61 -6.22
N GLU A 114 1.82 -10.82 -5.11
CA GLU A 114 2.51 -12.07 -4.78
C GLU A 114 1.88 -12.69 -3.53
N VAL A 115 1.67 -14.01 -3.59
CA VAL A 115 1.21 -14.79 -2.45
C VAL A 115 2.29 -15.81 -2.11
N THR A 116 2.81 -15.74 -0.90
CA THR A 116 3.88 -16.61 -0.42
C THR A 116 3.47 -17.32 0.84
N LEU A 117 4.09 -18.47 1.10
CA LEU A 117 3.99 -19.16 2.36
C LEU A 117 4.89 -18.49 3.40
N ASP A 118 4.52 -18.62 4.66
CA ASP A 118 5.30 -18.04 5.77
C ASP A 118 6.65 -18.74 5.94
N ASP A 119 6.75 -20.00 5.55
CA ASP A 119 7.99 -20.77 5.57
C ASP A 119 8.83 -20.52 4.31
N TYR A 120 10.11 -20.20 4.53
CA TYR A 120 11.12 -19.89 3.50
C TYR A 120 11.37 -21.00 2.45
N TYR A 121 10.76 -22.18 2.62
CA TYR A 121 11.14 -23.38 1.86
C TYR A 121 10.12 -23.83 0.83
N ILE A 122 8.95 -23.25 0.76
CA ILE A 122 7.89 -23.74 -0.15
C ILE A 122 7.49 -22.63 -1.10
N GLY A 123 7.53 -22.96 -2.36
CA GLY A 123 7.42 -22.10 -3.49
C GLY A 123 6.26 -21.10 -3.47
N GLU A 124 6.33 -20.24 -4.41
CA GLU A 124 5.36 -19.20 -4.72
C GLU A 124 3.98 -19.82 -5.01
N ILE A 125 2.94 -19.27 -4.40
CA ILE A 125 1.56 -19.66 -4.68
C ILE A 125 1.09 -18.90 -5.92
N ALA A 126 0.63 -19.61 -6.93
CA ALA A 126 0.21 -19.01 -8.17
C ALA A 126 -1.14 -18.28 -8.03
N LEU A 127 -1.13 -16.95 -8.15
CA LEU A 127 -2.34 -16.15 -8.20
C LEU A 127 -3.00 -16.27 -9.59
N VAL A 128 -4.23 -16.72 -9.63
CA VAL A 128 -5.00 -16.92 -10.86
C VAL A 128 -6.34 -16.20 -10.79
N SER A 129 -6.90 -15.86 -11.94
CA SER A 129 -8.24 -15.28 -11.96
C SER A 129 -9.33 -16.28 -11.52
N PRO A 130 -10.44 -15.82 -10.91
CA PRO A 130 -11.52 -16.70 -10.45
C PRO A 130 -12.04 -17.65 -11.54
N ASN A 131 -12.10 -17.19 -12.78
CA ASN A 131 -12.56 -17.99 -13.91
C ASN A 131 -11.60 -19.14 -14.25
N ARG A 132 -10.31 -18.95 -14.03
CA ARG A 132 -9.29 -19.99 -14.26
C ARG A 132 -9.20 -20.99 -13.12
N MET A 133 -9.64 -20.64 -11.92
CA MET A 133 -9.57 -21.48 -10.73
C MET A 133 -10.30 -22.82 -10.93
N ARG A 134 -11.29 -22.89 -11.82
CA ARG A 134 -12.03 -24.12 -12.15
C ARG A 134 -11.18 -25.17 -12.88
N TYR A 135 -10.15 -24.71 -13.61
CA TYR A 135 -9.34 -25.55 -14.50
C TYR A 135 -7.97 -25.90 -13.92
N VAL A 136 -7.62 -25.34 -12.76
CA VAL A 136 -6.34 -25.63 -12.10
C VAL A 136 -6.41 -26.93 -11.30
N GLY A 137 -5.26 -27.60 -11.11
CA GLY A 137 -5.16 -28.86 -10.36
C GLY A 137 -5.34 -30.12 -11.22
N HIS A 138 -5.75 -30.00 -12.48
CA HIS A 138 -5.95 -31.16 -13.36
C HIS A 138 -4.69 -31.59 -14.15
N ASN A 139 -3.61 -30.81 -14.07
CA ASN A 139 -2.38 -31.13 -14.75
C ASN A 139 -1.51 -32.07 -13.90
N ARG A 140 -1.21 -33.25 -14.46
CA ARG A 140 -0.38 -34.27 -13.81
C ARG A 140 0.99 -33.77 -13.32
N TRP A 141 1.57 -32.82 -14.02
CA TRP A 141 2.89 -32.29 -13.71
C TRP A 141 2.88 -31.20 -12.63
N LEU A 142 1.71 -30.65 -12.33
CA LEU A 142 1.53 -29.54 -11.39
C LEU A 142 0.64 -29.95 -10.18
N GLN A 143 0.68 -31.22 -9.80
CA GLN A 143 -0.16 -31.75 -8.72
C GLN A 143 0.15 -31.12 -7.36
N ASN A 144 1.40 -30.68 -7.14
CA ASN A 144 1.83 -30.06 -5.89
C ASN A 144 1.74 -28.53 -5.94
N ALA A 145 1.37 -27.94 -7.08
CA ALA A 145 1.20 -26.50 -7.17
C ALA A 145 -0.05 -26.05 -6.41
N ILE A 146 0.10 -24.99 -5.63
CA ILE A 146 -0.99 -24.34 -4.93
C ILE A 146 -1.39 -23.11 -5.74
N TYR A 147 -2.67 -23.00 -5.97
CA TYR A 147 -3.25 -21.86 -6.68
C TYR A 147 -4.15 -21.08 -5.73
N CYS A 148 -4.16 -19.78 -5.88
CA CYS A 148 -5.05 -18.92 -5.13
C CYS A 148 -5.79 -17.94 -6.04
N SER A 149 -6.93 -17.46 -5.58
CA SER A 149 -7.74 -16.48 -6.29
C SER A 149 -8.52 -15.62 -5.32
N ILE A 150 -8.62 -14.34 -5.64
CA ILE A 150 -9.45 -13.40 -4.89
C ILE A 150 -10.83 -13.38 -5.55
N TYR A 151 -11.87 -13.62 -4.78
CA TYR A 151 -13.26 -13.60 -5.26
C TYR A 151 -13.94 -12.27 -4.94
N SER A 152 -15.18 -12.13 -5.40
CA SER A 152 -16.00 -10.93 -5.22
C SER A 152 -16.41 -10.62 -3.78
N ASP A 153 -16.20 -11.57 -2.87
CA ASP A 153 -16.41 -11.43 -1.43
C ASP A 153 -15.18 -10.90 -0.69
N ASP A 154 -14.13 -10.53 -1.45
CA ASP A 154 -12.85 -10.02 -0.95
C ASP A 154 -12.09 -11.05 -0.08
N HIS A 155 -12.32 -12.34 -0.27
CA HIS A 155 -11.54 -13.41 0.36
C HIS A 155 -10.61 -14.09 -0.64
N LEU A 156 -9.46 -14.54 -0.13
CA LEU A 156 -8.51 -15.33 -0.89
C LEU A 156 -8.86 -16.81 -0.73
N TYR A 157 -9.06 -17.49 -1.83
CA TYR A 157 -9.38 -18.92 -1.88
C TYR A 157 -8.22 -19.70 -2.46
N PHE A 158 -7.96 -20.88 -1.88
CA PHE A 158 -6.85 -21.75 -2.27
C PHE A 158 -7.35 -23.06 -2.81
N LYS A 159 -6.69 -23.56 -3.84
CA LYS A 159 -6.94 -24.86 -4.45
C LYS A 159 -5.65 -25.53 -4.86
N SER A 160 -5.53 -26.84 -4.57
CA SER A 160 -4.46 -27.69 -5.06
C SER A 160 -5.03 -29.09 -5.32
N ALA A 161 -4.37 -29.85 -6.20
CA ALA A 161 -4.67 -31.26 -6.36
C ALA A 161 -4.19 -32.13 -5.17
N ASN A 162 -3.23 -31.63 -4.41
CA ASN A 162 -2.68 -32.30 -3.23
C ASN A 162 -3.38 -31.77 -1.97
N SER A 163 -3.99 -32.67 -1.20
CA SER A 163 -4.70 -32.33 0.05
C SER A 163 -3.80 -31.73 1.14
N GLN A 164 -2.48 -31.82 1.01
CA GLN A 164 -1.55 -31.20 1.95
C GLN A 164 -1.71 -29.68 2.06
N HIS A 165 -2.28 -29.02 1.03
CA HIS A 165 -2.54 -27.58 1.10
C HIS A 165 -3.54 -27.22 2.23
N LEU A 166 -4.38 -28.16 2.67
CA LEU A 166 -5.34 -27.94 3.76
C LEU A 166 -4.66 -27.74 5.13
N ASN A 167 -3.38 -28.11 5.25
CA ASN A 167 -2.60 -27.90 6.47
C ASN A 167 -1.97 -26.50 6.55
N LEU A 168 -2.23 -25.64 5.56
CA LEU A 168 -1.73 -24.27 5.61
C LEU A 168 -2.53 -23.46 6.63
N GLU A 169 -1.84 -22.87 7.58
CA GLU A 169 -2.45 -22.03 8.62
C GLU A 169 -2.37 -20.55 8.26
N THR A 170 -1.26 -20.11 7.68
CA THR A 170 -1.00 -18.71 7.36
C THR A 170 -0.36 -18.54 5.98
N VAL A 171 -0.66 -17.40 5.35
CA VAL A 171 -0.02 -16.98 4.10
C VAL A 171 0.27 -15.50 4.13
N ARG A 172 1.28 -15.09 3.36
CA ARG A 172 1.62 -13.68 3.14
C ARG A 172 1.13 -13.24 1.78
N LEU A 173 0.41 -12.14 1.77
CA LEU A 173 -0.05 -11.47 0.55
C LEU A 173 0.67 -10.13 0.43
N LYS A 174 1.53 -9.99 -0.57
CA LYS A 174 2.22 -8.74 -0.90
C LYS A 174 1.52 -8.08 -2.08
N GLY A 175 1.18 -6.82 -1.92
CA GLY A 175 0.47 -6.07 -2.98
C GLY A 175 0.41 -4.57 -2.68
N VAL A 176 -0.17 -3.83 -3.61
CA VAL A 176 -0.49 -2.42 -3.44
C VAL A 176 -1.99 -2.31 -3.18
N PHE A 177 -2.37 -1.73 -2.05
CA PHE A 177 -3.77 -1.66 -1.62
C PHE A 177 -4.36 -0.26 -1.80
N GLU A 178 -5.68 -0.20 -2.07
CA GLU A 178 -6.40 1.08 -2.20
C GLU A 178 -6.46 1.82 -0.87
N ASP A 179 -6.66 1.10 0.23
CA ASP A 179 -6.62 1.65 1.59
C ASP A 179 -5.43 1.06 2.36
N PRO A 180 -4.32 1.82 2.46
CA PRO A 180 -3.14 1.36 3.18
C PRO A 180 -3.36 1.20 4.69
N ILE A 181 -4.29 1.96 5.29
CA ILE A 181 -4.57 1.89 6.71
C ILE A 181 -5.30 0.59 7.05
N GLU A 182 -6.27 0.20 6.20
CA GLU A 182 -6.95 -1.08 6.34
C GLU A 182 -5.99 -2.25 6.13
N ALA A 183 -5.11 -2.15 5.13
CA ALA A 183 -4.07 -3.13 4.87
C ALA A 183 -3.10 -3.26 6.06
N TYR A 184 -2.73 -2.15 6.69
CA TYR A 184 -1.83 -2.16 7.84
C TYR A 184 -2.39 -2.96 9.02
N LYS A 185 -3.71 -2.93 9.26
CA LYS A 185 -4.36 -3.71 10.33
C LYS A 185 -4.16 -5.23 10.19
N LEU A 186 -3.88 -5.69 8.98
CA LEU A 186 -3.65 -7.10 8.64
C LEU A 186 -2.15 -7.40 8.40
N SER A 187 -1.25 -6.46 8.66
CA SER A 187 0.18 -6.66 8.44
C SER A 187 0.78 -7.64 9.44
N CYS A 188 1.87 -8.30 9.04
CA CYS A 188 2.57 -9.28 9.87
C CYS A 188 3.21 -8.67 11.13
N ASP A 189 3.56 -7.40 11.06
CA ASP A 189 4.24 -6.69 12.14
C ASP A 189 3.27 -6.08 13.17
N CYS A 190 1.97 -6.19 12.91
CA CYS A 190 0.96 -5.73 13.83
C CYS A 190 0.90 -6.63 15.08
N ASN A 191 1.75 -6.35 16.03
CA ASN A 191 1.41 -6.56 17.44
C ASN A 191 0.23 -5.62 17.75
N SER A 192 -0.94 -5.97 17.24
CA SER A 192 -2.19 -5.21 17.11
C SER A 192 -2.74 -4.62 18.41
N LYS A 193 -2.03 -4.79 19.52
CA LYS A 193 -2.48 -4.35 20.84
C LYS A 193 -2.10 -2.90 21.18
N ASN A 194 -1.23 -2.24 20.39
CA ASN A 194 -0.72 -0.90 20.74
C ASN A 194 -0.74 0.11 19.59
N MET A 195 -1.55 -0.08 18.56
CA MET A 195 -1.69 0.93 17.52
C MET A 195 -2.56 2.08 18.08
N CYS A 196 -1.90 3.01 18.77
CA CYS A 196 -2.58 4.14 19.42
C CYS A 196 -3.03 5.20 18.41
N ASP A 197 -2.34 5.31 17.26
CA ASP A 197 -2.67 6.32 16.28
C ASP A 197 -2.33 5.83 14.85
N TYR A 198 -3.31 5.87 13.94
CA TYR A 198 -3.12 5.53 12.53
C TYR A 198 -2.35 6.61 11.76
N LEU A 199 -2.25 7.82 12.32
CA LEU A 199 -1.52 8.94 11.70
C LEU A 199 0.01 8.74 11.76
N ASP A 200 0.49 7.95 12.69
CA ASP A 200 1.92 7.65 12.84
C ASP A 200 2.39 6.51 11.92
N LEU A 201 1.47 5.94 11.13
CA LEU A 201 1.82 4.94 10.11
C LEU A 201 2.60 5.59 8.96
N THR A 202 3.53 4.83 8.41
CA THR A 202 4.23 5.24 7.19
C THR A 202 3.30 5.19 6.00
N LEU A 203 3.31 6.22 5.16
CA LEU A 203 2.58 6.20 3.90
C LEU A 203 3.34 5.32 2.90
N PRO A 204 2.74 4.24 2.37
CA PRO A 204 3.38 3.42 1.34
C PRO A 204 3.35 4.15 -0.01
N LEU A 205 4.21 5.14 -0.14
CA LEU A 205 4.41 5.96 -1.32
C LEU A 205 5.88 6.34 -1.42
N GLU A 206 6.43 6.23 -2.60
CA GLU A 206 7.80 6.67 -2.87
C GLU A 206 7.96 8.20 -2.68
N ASP A 207 9.08 8.61 -2.12
CA ASP A 207 9.37 10.02 -1.78
C ASP A 207 9.27 10.96 -3.00
N GLY A 208 9.64 10.47 -4.18
CA GLY A 208 9.57 11.25 -5.41
C GLY A 208 8.15 11.67 -5.83
N LEU A 209 7.11 11.01 -5.32
CA LEU A 209 5.71 11.36 -5.60
C LEU A 209 5.08 12.26 -4.53
N VAL A 210 5.69 12.38 -3.35
CA VAL A 210 5.15 13.18 -2.24
C VAL A 210 4.93 14.66 -2.62
N PRO A 211 5.87 15.36 -3.27
CA PRO A 211 5.65 16.76 -3.65
C PRO A 211 4.46 16.92 -4.61
N LYS A 212 4.30 15.97 -5.54
CA LYS A 212 3.17 16.00 -6.48
C LYS A 212 1.84 15.69 -5.78
N LEU A 213 1.86 14.80 -4.78
CA LEU A 213 0.70 14.50 -3.95
C LEU A 213 0.23 15.76 -3.21
N LEU A 214 1.16 16.46 -2.55
CA LEU A 214 0.87 17.73 -1.84
C LEU A 214 0.30 18.78 -2.79
N GLU A 215 0.91 18.97 -3.96
CA GLU A 215 0.43 19.92 -4.98
C GLU A 215 -1.03 19.62 -5.36
N LEU A 216 -1.38 18.36 -5.64
CA LEU A 216 -2.73 17.97 -6.04
C LEU A 216 -3.76 18.19 -4.93
N ILE A 217 -3.43 17.85 -3.68
CA ILE A 217 -4.33 18.02 -2.55
C ILE A 217 -4.59 19.50 -2.30
N VAL A 218 -3.53 20.30 -2.20
CA VAL A 218 -3.64 21.76 -1.96
C VAL A 218 -4.41 22.43 -3.09
N GLN A 219 -4.11 22.09 -4.34
CA GLN A 219 -4.82 22.63 -5.50
C GLN A 219 -6.30 22.25 -5.48
N PHE A 220 -6.66 21.01 -5.13
CA PHE A 220 -8.04 20.57 -5.03
C PHE A 220 -8.80 21.33 -3.94
N ILE A 221 -8.23 21.48 -2.76
CA ILE A 221 -8.86 22.18 -1.64
C ILE A 221 -9.07 23.66 -2.00
N ILE A 222 -8.05 24.33 -2.53
CA ILE A 222 -8.15 25.76 -2.87
C ILE A 222 -9.16 25.98 -4.01
N THR A 223 -9.14 25.14 -5.04
CA THR A 223 -10.01 25.37 -6.21
C THR A 223 -11.43 24.85 -6.04
N GLY A 224 -11.61 23.75 -5.29
CA GLY A 224 -12.87 23.04 -5.17
C GLY A 224 -13.72 23.49 -3.99
N ILE A 225 -13.10 23.73 -2.83
CA ILE A 225 -13.82 24.01 -1.58
C ILE A 225 -13.78 25.51 -1.27
N TYR A 226 -12.67 26.15 -1.57
CA TYR A 226 -12.45 27.56 -1.27
C TYR A 226 -12.56 28.40 -2.53
N LYS A 227 -13.76 28.88 -2.85
CA LYS A 227 -13.99 30.08 -3.64
C LYS A 227 -14.29 31.20 -2.64
N PRO A 228 -13.31 32.00 -2.24
CA PRO A 228 -13.64 33.18 -1.47
C PRO A 228 -14.53 34.06 -2.37
N GLU A 229 -15.74 34.33 -1.92
CA GLU A 229 -16.59 35.40 -2.49
C GLU A 229 -16.04 36.78 -2.13
N ASP A 230 -14.76 36.86 -1.91
CA ASP A 230 -14.08 38.08 -1.50
C ASP A 230 -13.89 38.97 -2.72
N THR A 231 -14.66 40.06 -2.76
CA THR A 231 -14.61 41.06 -3.82
C THR A 231 -13.33 41.91 -3.77
N GLU A 232 -12.59 41.85 -2.68
CA GLU A 232 -11.28 42.49 -2.49
C GLU A 232 -10.15 41.44 -2.55
N ASN A 233 -9.85 41.04 -3.70
CA ASN A 233 -9.05 39.89 -4.07
C ASN A 233 -7.55 40.04 -3.72
N ASN A 234 -7.18 39.74 -2.48
CA ASN A 234 -5.78 39.56 -2.07
C ASN A 234 -5.24 38.15 -2.38
N ALA A 235 -6.14 37.16 -2.58
CA ALA A 235 -5.77 35.76 -2.71
C ALA A 235 -5.18 35.38 -4.09
N LYS A 236 -5.36 36.18 -5.13
CA LYS A 236 -4.79 35.88 -6.46
C LYS A 236 -3.29 36.02 -6.52
N ASP A 237 -2.73 36.93 -5.75
CA ASP A 237 -1.31 37.18 -5.74
C ASP A 237 -0.56 36.10 -4.92
N ASP A 238 -1.22 35.58 -3.87
CA ASP A 238 -0.65 34.54 -3.00
C ASP A 238 -0.63 33.17 -3.68
N LEU A 239 -1.63 32.87 -4.50
CA LEU A 239 -1.71 31.57 -5.22
C LEU A 239 -0.60 31.44 -6.27
N SER A 240 -0.26 32.53 -6.95
CA SER A 240 0.83 32.55 -7.93
C SER A 240 2.21 32.45 -7.24
N SER A 241 2.38 33.09 -6.11
CA SER A 241 3.63 33.05 -5.33
C SER A 241 3.84 31.69 -4.67
N MET A 242 2.78 31.04 -4.19
CA MET A 242 2.84 29.70 -3.60
C MET A 242 3.17 28.61 -4.64
N MET A 243 2.55 28.67 -5.82
CA MET A 243 2.89 27.78 -6.95
C MET A 243 4.34 27.98 -7.41
N GLN A 244 4.85 29.23 -7.39
CA GLN A 244 6.26 29.53 -7.67
C GLN A 244 7.16 28.98 -6.58
N PHE A 245 6.78 29.09 -5.30
CA PHE A 245 7.53 28.57 -4.17
C PHE A 245 7.64 27.05 -4.20
N ILE A 246 6.55 26.34 -4.44
CA ILE A 246 6.54 24.87 -4.59
C ILE A 246 7.43 24.46 -5.77
N ARG A 247 7.31 25.12 -6.93
CA ARG A 247 8.15 24.84 -8.11
C ARG A 247 9.62 25.16 -7.92
N SER A 248 9.95 26.21 -7.17
CA SER A 248 11.34 26.58 -6.86
C SER A 248 12.00 25.56 -5.93
N ASN A 249 11.29 25.09 -4.91
CA ASN A 249 11.78 24.07 -4.01
C ASN A 249 11.95 22.69 -4.71
N MET A 250 11.06 22.36 -5.64
CA MET A 250 11.21 21.16 -6.48
C MET A 250 12.47 21.23 -7.35
N LYS A 251 12.76 22.40 -7.96
CA LYS A 251 13.96 22.58 -8.79
C LYS A 251 15.24 22.51 -7.97
N SER A 252 15.26 23.09 -6.77
CA SER A 252 16.45 23.07 -5.89
C SER A 252 16.78 21.66 -5.39
N ASN A 253 15.77 20.83 -5.11
CA ASN A 253 15.97 19.45 -4.68
C ASN A 253 16.43 18.55 -5.84
N LEU A 254 15.91 18.75 -7.05
CA LEU A 254 16.37 18.04 -8.24
C LEU A 254 17.83 18.37 -8.60
N GLN A 255 18.25 19.64 -8.47
CA GLN A 255 19.64 20.02 -8.70
C GLN A 255 20.61 19.41 -7.69
N LYS A 256 20.22 19.32 -6.42
CA LYS A 256 21.05 18.67 -5.38
C LYS A 256 21.24 17.16 -5.59
N GLN A 257 20.28 16.50 -6.26
CA GLN A 257 20.39 15.07 -6.60
C GLN A 257 21.22 14.80 -7.85
N ILE A 258 21.46 15.80 -8.70
CA ILE A 258 22.28 15.65 -9.92
C ILE A 258 23.75 15.97 -9.66
N GLU A 259 24.06 16.76 -8.63
CA GLU A 259 25.41 17.20 -8.27
C GLU A 259 26.06 16.35 -7.14
N GLY A 260 25.37 15.38 -6.56
CA GLY A 260 25.89 14.43 -5.57
C GLY A 260 25.93 13.01 -6.11
#